data_89c4936ef6f355f1c6b1e929e7d9dace
#
_entry.id   89c4936ef6f355f1c6b1e929e7d9dace
#
_cell.length_a   1.000
_cell.length_b   1.000
_cell.length_c   1.000
_cell.angle_alpha   90.00
_cell.angle_beta   90.00
_cell.angle_gamma   90.00
#
_symmetry.space_group_name_H-M   'P 1'
#
loop_
_entity.id
_entity.type
_entity.pdbx_description
1 polymer ?
#
loop_
_entity_poly.entity_id
_entity_poly.type
_entity_poly.pdbx_seq_one_letter_code
_entity_poly.pdbx_strand_id
1 'polypeptide(L)'
;MNDFEKALEAKDKELKESIEKQKDKKKELIDFNTYKFDSKEDLFKIILQKDKEINDLKIKLSRFPFELNEGEKLMTINFISVNQEINYSIICKNTQRFNEIENKLYDVYPKYSENENYFIVRGQRVIKNKTIEENHIENNDVIILNHFLENMN
;
A
#
# COMPACT_ATOMS: atom_id res chain seq x y z
N MET A 1 48.29 -4.07 26.79
CA MET A 1 47.49 -3.88 25.55
C MET A 1 46.73 -2.58 25.72
N ASN A 2 46.97 -1.59 24.89
CA ASN A 2 46.44 -0.24 24.97
C ASN A 2 44.97 -0.26 24.50
N ASP A 3 44.11 0.63 25.02
CA ASP A 3 42.69 0.71 24.63
C ASP A 3 42.49 0.93 23.13
N PHE A 4 43.48 1.53 22.47
CA PHE A 4 43.55 1.68 21.03
C PHE A 4 43.70 0.34 20.27
N GLU A 5 44.55 -0.56 20.80
CA GLU A 5 44.74 -1.89 20.20
C GLU A 5 43.48 -2.75 20.31
N LYS A 6 42.78 -2.68 21.44
CA LYS A 6 41.50 -3.37 21.64
C LYS A 6 40.40 -2.85 20.69
N ALA A 7 40.37 -1.53 20.47
CA ALA A 7 39.39 -0.92 19.52
C ALA A 7 39.70 -1.30 18.07
N LEU A 8 40.99 -1.46 17.73
CA LEU A 8 41.41 -1.87 16.39
C LEU A 8 41.03 -3.36 16.12
N GLU A 9 41.30 -4.24 17.12
CA GLU A 9 40.92 -5.65 17.04
C GLU A 9 39.39 -5.84 16.93
N ALA A 10 38.59 -5.03 17.66
CA ALA A 10 37.14 -5.07 17.57
C ALA A 10 36.64 -4.68 16.18
N LYS A 11 37.17 -3.61 15.59
CA LYS A 11 36.85 -3.19 14.24
C LYS A 11 37.26 -4.18 13.16
N ASP A 12 38.44 -4.80 13.31
CA ASP A 12 38.91 -5.85 12.40
C ASP A 12 37.97 -7.09 12.43
N LYS A 13 37.46 -7.42 13.62
CA LYS A 13 36.50 -8.51 13.78
C LYS A 13 35.16 -8.18 13.11
N GLU A 14 34.62 -6.98 13.34
CA GLU A 14 33.39 -6.52 12.69
C GLU A 14 33.50 -6.50 11.16
N LEU A 15 34.66 -6.06 10.64
CA LEU A 15 34.93 -6.02 9.21
C LEU A 15 34.98 -7.43 8.62
N LYS A 16 35.62 -8.38 9.29
CA LYS A 16 35.69 -9.78 8.88
C LYS A 16 34.30 -10.43 8.86
N GLU A 17 33.48 -10.19 9.89
CA GLU A 17 32.09 -10.69 9.93
C GLU A 17 31.22 -10.07 8.84
N SER A 18 31.41 -8.79 8.52
CA SER A 18 30.70 -8.12 7.42
C SER A 18 31.09 -8.67 6.05
N ILE A 19 32.38 -8.94 5.82
CA ILE A 19 32.89 -9.53 4.58
C ILE A 19 32.35 -10.95 4.41
N GLU A 20 32.30 -11.75 5.48
CA GLU A 20 31.77 -13.11 5.41
C GLU A 20 30.26 -13.12 5.12
N LYS A 21 29.47 -12.24 5.74
CA LYS A 21 28.04 -12.07 5.43
C LYS A 21 27.82 -11.62 3.98
N GLN A 22 28.71 -10.80 3.42
CA GLN A 22 28.61 -10.41 2.01
C GLN A 22 28.98 -11.55 1.07
N LYS A 23 29.94 -12.41 1.45
CA LYS A 23 30.30 -13.60 0.68
C LYS A 23 29.16 -14.62 0.66
N ASP A 24 28.50 -14.83 1.81
CA ASP A 24 27.37 -15.75 1.90
C ASP A 24 26.17 -15.25 1.05
N LYS A 25 25.83 -13.96 1.11
CA LYS A 25 24.84 -13.36 0.23
C LYS A 25 25.19 -13.49 -1.26
N LYS A 26 26.48 -13.33 -1.58
CA LYS A 26 26.96 -13.48 -2.96
C LYS A 26 26.93 -14.95 -3.42
N LYS A 27 27.11 -15.89 -2.50
CA LYS A 27 27.01 -17.32 -2.74
C LYS A 27 25.55 -17.73 -2.96
N GLU A 28 24.60 -17.22 -2.14
CA GLU A 28 23.16 -17.40 -2.39
C GLU A 28 22.72 -16.82 -3.75
N LEU A 29 23.22 -15.63 -4.15
CA LEU A 29 22.93 -15.04 -5.45
C LEU A 29 23.55 -15.87 -6.62
N ILE A 30 24.73 -16.48 -6.39
CA ILE A 30 25.38 -17.33 -7.39
C ILE A 30 24.67 -18.67 -7.48
N ASP A 31 24.19 -19.25 -6.39
CA ASP A 31 23.37 -20.46 -6.40
C ASP A 31 22.03 -20.25 -7.12
N PHE A 32 21.45 -19.05 -7.02
CA PHE A 32 20.26 -18.70 -7.81
C PHE A 32 20.54 -18.60 -9.31
N ASN A 33 21.76 -18.22 -9.70
CA ASN A 33 22.19 -18.17 -11.11
C ASN A 33 22.77 -19.48 -11.61
N THR A 34 23.07 -20.44 -10.73
CA THR A 34 23.61 -21.77 -11.07
C THR A 34 22.54 -22.86 -11.03
N TYR A 35 21.30 -22.54 -11.37
CA TYR A 35 20.39 -23.57 -11.87
C TYR A 35 21.03 -24.08 -13.17
N LYS A 36 21.79 -25.16 -13.06
CA LYS A 36 22.13 -26.01 -14.20
C LYS A 36 20.82 -26.53 -14.74
N PHE A 37 20.31 -25.86 -15.75
CA PHE A 37 19.25 -26.42 -16.58
C PHE A 37 19.85 -27.62 -17.28
N ASP A 38 19.56 -28.82 -16.79
CA ASP A 38 20.14 -30.06 -17.30
C ASP A 38 19.69 -30.34 -18.73
N SER A 39 18.66 -29.61 -19.21
CA SER A 39 18.27 -29.67 -20.63
C SER A 39 17.59 -28.37 -21.11
N LYS A 40 17.67 -28.13 -22.44
CA LYS A 40 16.87 -27.06 -23.07
C LYS A 40 15.36 -27.24 -22.84
N GLU A 41 14.93 -28.48 -22.67
CA GLU A 41 13.52 -28.84 -22.45
C GLU A 41 13.01 -28.38 -21.09
N ASP A 42 13.82 -28.43 -20.03
CA ASP A 42 13.44 -27.94 -18.71
C ASP A 42 13.36 -26.42 -18.68
N LEU A 43 14.28 -25.75 -19.36
CA LEU A 43 14.22 -24.30 -19.53
C LEU A 43 12.94 -23.90 -20.26
N PHE A 44 12.57 -24.63 -21.32
CA PHE A 44 11.36 -24.37 -22.10
C PHE A 44 10.09 -24.56 -21.25
N LYS A 45 10.03 -25.58 -20.40
CA LYS A 45 8.91 -25.80 -19.45
C LYS A 45 8.76 -24.65 -18.47
N ILE A 46 9.88 -24.15 -17.91
CA ILE A 46 9.88 -23.02 -16.99
C ILE A 46 9.39 -21.75 -17.69
N ILE A 47 9.84 -21.48 -18.91
CA ILE A 47 9.38 -20.33 -19.70
C ILE A 47 7.86 -20.41 -19.92
N LEU A 48 7.35 -21.55 -20.35
CA LEU A 48 5.91 -21.76 -20.56
C LEU A 48 5.11 -21.57 -19.26
N GLN A 49 5.63 -22.04 -18.13
CA GLN A 49 4.99 -21.86 -16.84
C GLN A 49 4.96 -20.37 -16.45
N LYS A 50 6.06 -19.66 -16.64
CA LYS A 50 6.14 -18.21 -16.34
C LYS A 50 5.24 -17.39 -17.26
N ASP A 51 5.15 -17.71 -18.52
CA ASP A 51 4.24 -17.06 -19.46
C ASP A 51 2.78 -17.26 -19.05
N LYS A 52 2.43 -18.45 -18.56
CA LYS A 52 1.08 -18.72 -18.01
C LYS A 52 0.82 -17.90 -16.75
N GLU A 53 1.75 -17.87 -15.80
CA GLU A 53 1.65 -17.07 -14.59
C GLU A 53 1.47 -15.56 -14.91
N ILE A 54 2.27 -15.04 -15.85
CA ILE A 54 2.17 -13.65 -16.32
C ILE A 54 0.80 -13.37 -16.94
N ASN A 55 0.28 -14.30 -17.73
CA ASN A 55 -1.02 -14.14 -18.37
C ASN A 55 -2.16 -14.16 -17.34
N ASP A 56 -2.10 -15.06 -16.36
CA ASP A 56 -3.06 -15.12 -15.26
C ASP A 56 -3.03 -13.85 -14.41
N LEU A 57 -1.84 -13.29 -14.16
CA LEU A 57 -1.68 -12.01 -13.45
C LEU A 57 -2.24 -10.84 -14.27
N LYS A 58 -2.02 -10.80 -15.58
CA LYS A 58 -2.59 -9.78 -16.47
C LYS A 58 -4.12 -9.82 -16.46
N ILE A 59 -4.71 -11.03 -16.51
CA ILE A 59 -6.17 -11.21 -16.43
C ILE A 59 -6.71 -10.74 -15.08
N LYS A 60 -6.01 -11.06 -13.98
CA LYS A 60 -6.39 -10.57 -12.64
C LYS A 60 -6.30 -9.04 -12.56
N LEU A 61 -5.23 -8.46 -13.09
CA LEU A 61 -5.02 -7.01 -13.10
C LEU A 61 -6.06 -6.29 -13.98
N SER A 62 -6.44 -6.85 -15.14
CA SER A 62 -7.47 -6.26 -16.01
C SER A 62 -8.87 -6.20 -15.39
N ARG A 63 -9.09 -6.99 -14.34
CA ARG A 63 -10.35 -6.94 -13.56
C ARG A 63 -10.34 -5.86 -12.49
N PHE A 64 -9.18 -5.25 -12.22
CA PHE A 64 -9.11 -4.11 -11.32
C PHE A 64 -9.62 -2.85 -12.04
N PRO A 65 -10.59 -2.13 -11.46
CA PRO A 65 -11.18 -0.95 -12.07
C PRO A 65 -10.27 0.29 -12.06
N PHE A 66 -8.99 0.12 -11.70
CA PHE A 66 -8.06 1.22 -11.54
C PHE A 66 -6.81 1.03 -12.38
N GLU A 67 -6.60 1.93 -13.33
CA GLU A 67 -5.28 2.15 -13.93
C GLU A 67 -4.48 3.06 -12.99
N LEU A 68 -3.28 2.62 -12.59
CA LEU A 68 -2.38 3.40 -11.75
C LEU A 68 -1.32 4.07 -12.63
N ASN A 69 -1.18 5.37 -12.47
CA ASN A 69 -0.07 6.13 -13.02
C ASN A 69 1.16 6.04 -12.10
N GLU A 70 2.31 6.50 -12.59
CA GLU A 70 3.52 6.56 -11.77
C GLU A 70 3.29 7.44 -10.53
N GLY A 71 3.64 6.90 -9.35
CA GLY A 71 3.42 7.57 -8.06
C GLY A 71 2.03 7.39 -7.44
N GLU A 72 1.04 6.89 -8.20
CA GLU A 72 -0.27 6.57 -7.63
C GLU A 72 -0.23 5.28 -6.81
N LYS A 73 -0.97 5.28 -5.69
CA LYS A 73 -1.12 4.12 -4.80
C LYS A 73 -2.58 3.84 -4.54
N LEU A 74 -2.95 2.57 -4.56
CA LEU A 74 -4.26 2.15 -4.07
C LEU A 74 -4.26 2.14 -2.55
N MET A 75 -5.35 2.64 -2.00
CA MET A 75 -5.60 2.74 -0.57
C MET A 75 -7.01 2.28 -0.26
N THR A 76 -7.19 1.71 0.92
CA THR A 76 -8.51 1.42 1.48
C THR A 76 -8.77 2.44 2.58
N ILE A 77 -9.93 3.07 2.57
CA ILE A 77 -10.40 3.95 3.64
C ILE A 77 -11.74 3.44 4.16
N ASN A 78 -11.94 3.56 5.47
CA ASN A 78 -13.11 2.99 6.15
C ASN A 78 -14.00 4.13 6.66
N PHE A 79 -15.23 4.18 6.20
CA PHE A 79 -16.23 5.14 6.66
C PHE A 79 -17.08 4.55 7.77
N ILE A 80 -17.24 5.32 8.84
CA ILE A 80 -18.21 5.03 9.89
C ILE A 80 -19.06 6.28 10.14
N SER A 81 -20.34 6.11 10.46
CA SER A 81 -21.18 7.20 10.94
C SER A 81 -21.35 7.14 12.45
N VAL A 82 -21.60 8.29 13.06
CA VAL A 82 -21.82 8.39 14.54
C VAL A 82 -22.98 7.50 14.99
N ASN A 83 -24.02 7.40 14.18
CA ASN A 83 -25.19 6.52 14.44
C ASN A 83 -24.94 5.05 14.08
N GLN A 84 -23.72 4.67 13.65
CA GLN A 84 -23.31 3.32 13.28
C GLN A 84 -24.09 2.70 12.09
N GLU A 85 -24.81 3.51 11.32
CA GLU A 85 -25.52 3.02 10.13
C GLU A 85 -24.59 2.83 8.92
N ILE A 86 -23.47 3.57 8.89
CA ILE A 86 -22.40 3.40 7.90
C ILE A 86 -21.25 2.66 8.57
N ASN A 87 -20.85 1.56 7.96
CA ASN A 87 -19.61 0.86 8.17
C ASN A 87 -19.19 0.32 6.80
N TYR A 88 -18.44 1.13 6.04
CA TYR A 88 -18.19 0.84 4.64
C TYR A 88 -16.76 1.20 4.23
N SER A 89 -16.12 0.29 3.52
CA SER A 89 -14.75 0.47 3.03
C SER A 89 -14.75 0.81 1.54
N ILE A 90 -13.99 1.83 1.17
CA ILE A 90 -13.84 2.24 -0.24
C ILE A 90 -12.37 2.12 -0.63
N ILE A 91 -12.13 1.52 -1.78
CA ILE A 91 -10.82 1.51 -2.43
C ILE A 91 -10.71 2.76 -3.31
N CYS A 92 -9.64 3.51 -3.11
CA CYS A 92 -9.38 4.75 -3.84
C CYS A 92 -7.88 4.90 -4.15
N LYS A 93 -7.54 5.91 -4.97
CA LYS A 93 -6.16 6.33 -5.19
C LYS A 93 -5.80 7.46 -4.21
N ASN A 94 -4.53 7.54 -3.80
CA ASN A 94 -4.02 8.65 -2.98
C ASN A 94 -4.22 10.03 -3.65
N THR A 95 -4.24 10.07 -4.99
CA THR A 95 -4.42 11.26 -5.82
C THR A 95 -5.87 11.66 -6.08
N GLN A 96 -6.84 10.81 -5.72
CA GLN A 96 -8.26 11.15 -5.85
C GLN A 96 -8.66 12.23 -4.86
N ARG A 97 -9.54 13.14 -5.30
CA ARG A 97 -10.13 14.14 -4.41
C ARG A 97 -11.14 13.50 -3.47
N PHE A 98 -11.21 14.00 -2.25
CA PHE A 98 -12.12 13.43 -1.25
C PHE A 98 -13.60 13.53 -1.66
N ASN A 99 -14.02 14.60 -2.33
CA ASN A 99 -15.40 14.73 -2.80
C ASN A 99 -15.80 13.63 -3.81
N GLU A 100 -14.87 13.11 -4.60
CA GLU A 100 -15.14 11.98 -5.51
C GLU A 100 -15.41 10.70 -4.72
N ILE A 101 -14.70 10.53 -3.61
CA ILE A 101 -14.89 9.38 -2.70
C ILE A 101 -16.19 9.53 -1.90
N GLU A 102 -16.51 10.77 -1.46
CA GLU A 102 -17.77 11.11 -0.82
C GLU A 102 -18.96 10.76 -1.72
N ASN A 103 -18.89 11.07 -3.02
CA ASN A 103 -19.93 10.72 -3.97
C ASN A 103 -20.12 9.19 -4.08
N LYS A 104 -19.03 8.42 -4.12
CA LYS A 104 -19.11 6.94 -4.09
C LYS A 104 -19.77 6.42 -2.81
N LEU A 105 -19.55 7.08 -1.67
CA LEU A 105 -20.22 6.72 -0.43
C LEU A 105 -21.72 7.00 -0.52
N TYR A 106 -22.11 8.12 -1.12
CA TYR A 106 -23.52 8.49 -1.30
C TYR A 106 -24.25 7.65 -2.35
N ASP A 107 -23.53 7.11 -3.33
CA ASP A 107 -24.11 6.12 -4.26
C ASP A 107 -24.60 4.87 -3.51
N VAL A 108 -23.93 4.50 -2.41
CA VAL A 108 -24.31 3.35 -1.58
C VAL A 108 -25.29 3.76 -0.47
N TYR A 109 -25.16 4.98 0.07
CA TYR A 109 -25.99 5.52 1.15
C TYR A 109 -26.62 6.85 0.77
N PRO A 110 -27.60 6.85 -0.17
CA PRO A 110 -28.16 8.09 -0.75
C PRO A 110 -28.78 9.05 0.27
N LYS A 111 -29.37 8.55 1.36
CA LYS A 111 -29.99 9.37 2.39
C LYS A 111 -29.03 10.36 3.06
N TYR A 112 -27.72 10.11 2.98
CA TYR A 112 -26.71 10.99 3.56
C TYR A 112 -26.32 12.14 2.62
N SER A 113 -26.63 12.07 1.33
CA SER A 113 -26.36 13.14 0.38
C SER A 113 -27.25 14.37 0.57
N GLU A 114 -28.39 14.23 1.25
CA GLU A 114 -29.34 15.31 1.50
C GLU A 114 -28.92 16.23 2.67
N ASN A 115 -27.95 15.82 3.46
CA ASN A 115 -27.51 16.54 4.64
C ASN A 115 -26.17 17.24 4.41
N GLU A 116 -25.93 18.37 5.10
CA GLU A 116 -24.61 18.92 5.20
C GLU A 116 -23.73 18.05 6.09
N ASN A 117 -22.87 17.27 5.46
CA ASN A 117 -21.96 16.36 6.14
C ASN A 117 -20.54 16.92 6.22
N TYR A 118 -19.86 16.60 7.32
CA TYR A 118 -18.43 16.78 7.44
C TYR A 118 -17.77 15.50 7.93
N PHE A 119 -16.50 15.37 7.61
CA PHE A 119 -15.74 14.15 7.84
C PHE A 119 -14.54 14.46 8.74
N ILE A 120 -14.23 13.54 9.63
CA ILE A 120 -13.10 13.63 10.55
C ILE A 120 -12.23 12.39 10.40
N VAL A 121 -10.94 12.57 10.26
CA VAL A 121 -9.93 11.52 10.31
C VAL A 121 -8.87 11.91 11.35
N ARG A 122 -8.55 10.99 12.26
CA ARG A 122 -7.55 11.24 13.33
C ARG A 122 -7.75 12.58 14.06
N GLY A 123 -9.00 12.98 14.29
CA GLY A 123 -9.37 14.23 14.97
C GLY A 123 -9.27 15.50 14.10
N GLN A 124 -8.89 15.39 12.84
CA GLN A 124 -8.81 16.50 11.90
C GLN A 124 -9.96 16.49 10.91
N ARG A 125 -10.49 17.68 10.58
CA ARG A 125 -11.53 17.81 9.57
C ARG A 125 -10.97 17.60 8.18
N VAL A 126 -11.62 16.76 7.40
CA VAL A 126 -11.27 16.50 6.01
C VAL A 126 -11.70 17.67 5.12
N ILE A 127 -10.84 18.09 4.21
CA ILE A 127 -11.11 19.14 3.22
C ILE A 127 -11.52 18.45 1.91
N LYS A 128 -12.79 18.60 1.53
CA LYS A 128 -13.41 17.84 0.44
C LYS A 128 -12.76 18.04 -0.93
N ASN A 129 -12.27 19.23 -1.22
CA ASN A 129 -11.62 19.53 -2.51
C ASN A 129 -10.17 19.12 -2.59
N LYS A 130 -9.56 18.67 -1.50
CA LYS A 130 -8.19 18.15 -1.47
C LYS A 130 -8.19 16.67 -1.79
N THR A 131 -7.04 16.20 -2.27
CA THR A 131 -6.80 14.76 -2.47
C THR A 131 -6.71 14.02 -1.14
N ILE A 132 -6.75 12.70 -1.22
CA ILE A 132 -6.53 11.83 -0.05
C ILE A 132 -5.17 12.13 0.59
N GLU A 133 -4.13 12.25 -0.25
CA GLU A 133 -2.76 12.55 0.19
C GLU A 133 -2.63 13.95 0.81
N GLU A 134 -3.23 14.97 0.22
CA GLU A 134 -3.23 16.36 0.76
C GLU A 134 -4.02 16.48 2.07
N ASN A 135 -4.95 15.58 2.33
CA ASN A 135 -5.65 15.44 3.62
C ASN A 135 -4.86 14.57 4.61
N HIS A 136 -3.68 14.08 4.26
CA HIS A 136 -2.85 13.18 5.06
C HIS A 136 -3.59 11.91 5.52
N ILE A 137 -4.51 11.43 4.69
CA ILE A 137 -5.25 10.18 4.93
C ILE A 137 -4.36 9.02 4.51
N GLU A 138 -4.22 8.04 5.39
CA GLU A 138 -3.39 6.86 5.18
C GLU A 138 -4.23 5.61 4.90
N ASN A 139 -3.56 4.57 4.40
CA ASN A 139 -4.23 3.30 4.11
C ASN A 139 -4.83 2.70 5.39
N ASN A 140 -6.08 2.27 5.31
CA ASN A 140 -6.91 1.75 6.41
C ASN A 140 -7.34 2.78 7.46
N ASP A 141 -7.15 4.07 7.23
CA ASP A 141 -7.70 5.09 8.12
C ASP A 141 -9.22 4.96 8.24
N VAL A 142 -9.72 5.30 9.42
CA VAL A 142 -11.14 5.37 9.72
C VAL A 142 -11.60 6.83 9.65
N ILE A 143 -12.56 7.08 8.76
CA ILE A 143 -13.16 8.40 8.54
C ILE A 143 -14.55 8.43 9.17
N ILE A 144 -14.74 9.34 10.08
CA ILE A 144 -16.01 9.50 10.82
C ILE A 144 -16.87 10.51 10.07
N LEU A 145 -18.06 10.10 9.64
CA LEU A 145 -19.07 10.97 9.06
C LEU A 145 -19.95 11.55 10.18
N ASN A 146 -20.05 12.87 10.18
CA ASN A 146 -20.90 13.64 11.08
C ASN A 146 -21.84 14.54 10.28
N HIS A 147 -22.97 14.87 10.87
CA HIS A 147 -23.93 15.85 10.36
C HIS A 147 -23.82 17.16 11.12
N PHE A 148 -24.03 18.27 10.42
CA PHE A 148 -24.38 19.49 11.12
C PHE A 148 -25.81 19.29 11.65
N LEU A 149 -25.97 19.35 12.96
CA LEU A 149 -27.30 19.46 13.54
C LEU A 149 -27.85 20.80 13.09
N GLU A 150 -28.90 20.81 12.26
CA GLU A 150 -29.68 22.00 12.08
C GLU A 150 -30.16 22.40 13.48
N ASN A 151 -29.74 23.59 13.95
CA ASN A 151 -30.28 24.15 15.17
C ASN A 151 -31.78 24.31 14.93
N MET A 152 -32.58 23.44 15.54
CA MET A 152 -34.01 23.63 15.62
C MET A 152 -34.21 24.92 16.43
N ASN A 153 -34.43 26.02 15.72
CA ASN A 153 -34.97 27.26 16.31
C ASN A 153 -36.46 27.09 16.50
#